data_ee2e5d6b696d9c0da686fd6662cf189d
#
_entry.id   ee2e5d6b696d9c0da686fd6662cf189d
#
_cell.length_a   1.000
_cell.length_b   1.000
_cell.length_c   1.000
_cell.angle_alpha   90.00
_cell.angle_beta   90.00
_cell.angle_gamma   90.00
#
_symmetry.space_group_name_H-M   'P 1'
#
loop_
_entity.id
_entity.type
_entity.pdbx_description
1 polymer ?
#
loop_
_entity_poly.entity_id
_entity_poly.type
_entity_poly.pdbx_seq_one_letter_code
_entity_poly.pdbx_strand_id
1 'polypeptide(L)'
;MKKDFSLLAIVLLQLICFNASAKIWRVNNNAGASADFSAFDAAVYSALVVNGDTLYIEGSTTSYYDASISKQLTIIGTGYFLDPADVNYPANVGLQYNKYSSVIRSINLLTGSSGCKFIGIVFSGGTIYGDNAWNNITFEKCEIAESFYVPNASNSGLTIRKCFVLSTLNCSSGSLTDFTCENNIFTGFYASPYLANLSGSNNIFRNNSFASSGIGTVTTIANCYVANNIFAQNNNTPVNFTNCNIKNNLFQQNQTLPPSAVNNLINVDMSTVYVGGTTGSLDSRMVLKAGSPAIAAGVTVGAVVTPDCGAFGATDPYKLSGIPAIPTIYSLTAPTSIPSGTNSMNVTFSTRNNN
;
A
#
# COMPACT_ATOMS: atom_id res chain seq x y z
N MET A 1 19.98 -56.00 -0.82
CA MET A 1 20.70 -54.87 -1.44
C MET A 1 19.79 -53.82 -2.09
N LYS A 2 18.68 -54.08 -2.84
CA LYS A 2 17.81 -53.05 -3.43
C LYS A 2 16.94 -52.31 -2.41
N LYS A 3 16.55 -52.91 -1.27
CA LYS A 3 15.72 -52.25 -0.25
C LYS A 3 16.53 -51.28 0.62
N ASP A 4 17.78 -51.56 0.88
CA ASP A 4 18.64 -50.73 1.73
C ASP A 4 19.08 -49.46 1.02
N PHE A 5 19.19 -49.49 -0.32
CA PHE A 5 19.51 -48.31 -1.12
C PHE A 5 18.34 -47.30 -1.15
N SER A 6 17.08 -47.77 -1.15
CA SER A 6 15.89 -46.90 -1.08
C SER A 6 15.76 -46.18 0.26
N LEU A 7 16.11 -46.88 1.36
CA LEU A 7 16.05 -46.30 2.70
C LEU A 7 17.12 -45.21 2.89
N LEU A 8 18.35 -45.48 2.39
CA LEU A 8 19.43 -44.50 2.42
C LEU A 8 19.14 -43.26 1.57
N ALA A 9 18.50 -43.43 0.41
CA ALA A 9 18.08 -42.32 -0.45
C ALA A 9 16.99 -41.45 0.22
N ILE A 10 16.04 -42.06 0.93
CA ILE A 10 14.99 -41.34 1.67
C ILE A 10 15.58 -40.58 2.86
N VAL A 11 16.53 -41.17 3.60
CA VAL A 11 17.21 -40.50 4.70
C VAL A 11 18.10 -39.35 4.20
N LEU A 12 18.80 -39.52 3.06
CA LEU A 12 19.56 -38.44 2.44
C LEU A 12 18.64 -37.32 1.95
N LEU A 13 17.46 -37.62 1.41
CA LEU A 13 16.47 -36.62 0.98
C LEU A 13 15.92 -35.83 2.17
N GLN A 14 15.74 -36.43 3.33
CA GLN A 14 15.29 -35.76 4.56
C GLN A 14 16.38 -34.86 5.18
N LEU A 15 17.66 -35.19 4.98
CA LEU A 15 18.78 -34.36 5.44
C LEU A 15 18.99 -33.10 4.59
N ILE A 16 18.39 -33.02 3.38
CA ILE A 16 18.48 -31.86 2.48
C ILE A 16 17.34 -30.86 2.72
N CYS A 17 16.38 -31.19 3.59
CA CYS A 17 15.41 -30.19 4.08
C CYS A 17 16.13 -29.20 5.03
N PHE A 18 17.01 -28.37 4.49
CA PHE A 18 17.44 -27.17 5.20
C PHE A 18 16.22 -26.37 5.54
N ASN A 19 15.94 -26.19 6.82
CA ASN A 19 14.98 -25.20 7.27
C ASN A 19 15.46 -23.84 6.74
N ALA A 20 14.98 -23.42 5.59
CA ALA A 20 15.12 -22.05 5.13
C ALA A 20 14.24 -21.19 6.06
N SER A 21 14.79 -20.83 7.21
CA SER A 21 14.12 -19.88 8.10
C SER A 21 14.28 -18.51 7.47
N ALA A 22 13.16 -17.90 7.07
CA ALA A 22 13.13 -16.51 6.64
C ALA A 22 13.76 -15.64 7.74
N LYS A 23 14.71 -14.80 7.37
CA LYS A 23 15.39 -13.89 8.29
C LYS A 23 14.82 -12.47 8.16
N ILE A 24 14.81 -11.75 9.27
CA ILE A 24 14.53 -10.31 9.29
C ILE A 24 15.86 -9.58 9.34
N TRP A 25 16.08 -8.71 8.36
CA TRP A 25 17.24 -7.85 8.25
C TRP A 25 16.84 -6.41 8.50
N ARG A 26 17.55 -5.73 9.37
CA ARG A 26 17.34 -4.31 9.65
C ARG A 26 18.14 -3.45 8.69
N VAL A 27 17.50 -2.45 8.09
CA VAL A 27 18.13 -1.47 7.19
C VAL A 27 17.94 -0.09 7.76
N ASN A 28 19.04 0.65 8.02
CA ASN A 28 19.00 1.99 8.59
C ASN A 28 20.16 2.84 8.06
N ASN A 29 19.84 3.92 7.36
CA ASN A 29 20.82 4.84 6.78
C ASN A 29 21.12 6.08 7.67
N ASN A 30 20.58 6.14 8.90
CA ASN A 30 20.93 7.20 9.84
C ASN A 30 22.36 7.02 10.36
N ALA A 31 23.07 8.12 10.46
CA ALA A 31 24.45 8.10 10.98
C ALA A 31 24.49 7.52 12.41
N GLY A 32 25.41 6.59 12.66
CA GLY A 32 25.59 5.95 13.97
C GLY A 32 24.57 4.87 14.30
N ALA A 33 23.63 4.54 13.41
CA ALA A 33 22.70 3.45 13.61
C ALA A 33 23.41 2.09 13.51
N SER A 34 23.09 1.18 14.42
CA SER A 34 23.54 -0.22 14.35
C SER A 34 22.44 -1.07 13.70
N ALA A 35 22.57 -1.34 12.42
CA ALA A 35 21.66 -2.18 11.62
C ALA A 35 22.49 -3.20 10.81
N ASP A 36 21.82 -4.19 10.21
CA ASP A 36 22.49 -5.18 9.37
C ASP A 36 23.02 -4.55 8.07
N PHE A 37 22.30 -3.56 7.56
CA PHE A 37 22.66 -2.79 6.35
C PHE A 37 22.41 -1.31 6.56
N SER A 38 23.29 -0.48 6.01
CA SER A 38 23.17 0.99 6.02
C SER A 38 22.47 1.54 4.77
N ALA A 39 22.12 0.69 3.78
CA ALA A 39 21.46 1.12 2.55
C ALA A 39 20.52 0.01 2.04
N PHE A 40 19.41 0.42 1.42
CA PHE A 40 18.39 -0.49 0.91
C PHE A 40 18.92 -1.34 -0.27
N ASP A 41 19.57 -0.71 -1.22
CA ASP A 41 20.19 -1.37 -2.37
C ASP A 41 21.26 -2.39 -1.93
N ALA A 42 22.09 -2.03 -0.94
CA ALA A 42 23.07 -2.95 -0.37
C ALA A 42 22.42 -4.19 0.23
N ALA A 43 21.28 -4.05 0.91
CA ALA A 43 20.52 -5.19 1.43
C ALA A 43 19.94 -6.05 0.29
N VAL A 44 19.29 -5.42 -0.70
CA VAL A 44 18.67 -6.12 -1.84
C VAL A 44 19.69 -6.91 -2.64
N TYR A 45 20.90 -6.36 -2.87
CA TYR A 45 21.95 -7.02 -3.66
C TYR A 45 22.82 -8.00 -2.86
N SER A 46 22.75 -7.98 -1.54
CA SER A 46 23.54 -8.86 -0.69
C SER A 46 23.22 -10.34 -0.93
N ALA A 47 24.26 -11.17 -1.06
CA ALA A 47 24.10 -12.63 -1.13
C ALA A 47 23.59 -13.26 0.17
N LEU A 48 23.67 -12.53 1.30
CA LEU A 48 23.15 -12.97 2.60
C LEU A 48 21.63 -12.91 2.65
N VAL A 49 21.02 -11.99 1.89
CA VAL A 49 19.57 -11.84 1.78
C VAL A 49 19.06 -12.78 0.70
N VAL A 50 18.14 -13.66 1.06
CA VAL A 50 17.62 -14.70 0.18
C VAL A 50 16.10 -14.60 -0.01
N ASN A 51 15.54 -15.38 -0.93
CA ASN A 51 14.10 -15.45 -1.14
C ASN A 51 13.37 -15.82 0.16
N GLY A 52 12.29 -15.10 0.44
CA GLY A 52 11.48 -15.26 1.65
C GLY A 52 11.91 -14.38 2.80
N ASP A 53 13.08 -13.74 2.74
CA ASP A 53 13.54 -12.84 3.80
C ASP A 53 12.71 -11.58 3.90
N THR A 54 12.77 -10.96 5.08
CA THR A 54 12.14 -9.67 5.36
C THR A 54 13.22 -8.58 5.52
N LEU A 55 13.05 -7.46 4.82
CA LEU A 55 13.81 -6.24 5.06
C LEU A 55 12.94 -5.27 5.88
N TYR A 56 13.36 -4.99 7.11
CA TYR A 56 12.75 -3.95 7.94
C TYR A 56 13.50 -2.63 7.71
N ILE A 57 12.85 -1.72 6.98
CA ILE A 57 13.40 -0.41 6.63
C ILE A 57 13.02 0.56 7.73
N GLU A 58 13.99 1.03 8.51
CA GLU A 58 13.77 1.95 9.60
C GLU A 58 13.52 3.37 9.07
N GLY A 59 12.76 4.16 9.84
CA GLY A 59 12.47 5.55 9.48
C GLY A 59 13.73 6.41 9.51
N SER A 60 13.88 7.30 8.52
CA SER A 60 15.05 8.13 8.34
C SER A 60 14.71 9.53 7.83
N THR A 61 15.58 10.48 8.15
CA THR A 61 15.55 11.83 7.56
C THR A 61 16.02 11.87 6.11
N THR A 62 16.65 10.79 5.64
CA THR A 62 17.21 10.67 4.28
C THR A 62 16.54 9.51 3.57
N SER A 63 16.09 9.73 2.34
CA SER A 63 15.51 8.66 1.52
C SER A 63 16.54 7.56 1.23
N TYR A 64 16.05 6.33 1.16
CA TYR A 64 16.81 5.20 0.65
C TYR A 64 16.86 5.25 -0.87
N TYR A 65 18.00 4.84 -1.44
CA TYR A 65 18.21 4.84 -2.89
C TYR A 65 17.40 3.75 -3.60
N ASP A 66 17.41 3.87 -4.91
CA ASP A 66 16.73 2.97 -5.84
C ASP A 66 17.32 1.56 -5.79
N ALA A 67 16.49 0.54 -6.00
CA ALA A 67 16.96 -0.83 -6.10
C ALA A 67 16.21 -1.63 -7.17
N SER A 68 16.94 -2.53 -7.85
CA SER A 68 16.37 -3.54 -8.73
C SER A 68 16.21 -4.84 -7.96
N ILE A 69 14.97 -5.29 -7.79
CA ILE A 69 14.63 -6.44 -6.94
C ILE A 69 14.47 -7.69 -7.80
N SER A 70 15.36 -8.65 -7.61
CA SER A 70 15.36 -9.96 -8.29
C SER A 70 15.12 -11.14 -7.34
N LYS A 71 14.59 -10.85 -6.15
CA LYS A 71 14.31 -11.83 -5.10
C LYS A 71 12.89 -11.63 -4.57
N GLN A 72 12.26 -12.70 -4.13
CA GLN A 72 11.00 -12.62 -3.38
C GLN A 72 11.28 -12.13 -1.96
N LEU A 73 10.92 -10.89 -1.66
CA LEU A 73 11.15 -10.24 -0.37
C LEU A 73 9.88 -9.68 0.22
N THR A 74 9.82 -9.62 1.56
CA THR A 74 8.87 -8.78 2.29
C THR A 74 9.61 -7.54 2.77
N ILE A 75 9.16 -6.34 2.36
CA ILE A 75 9.79 -5.07 2.71
C ILE A 75 8.80 -4.29 3.58
N ILE A 76 9.18 -4.03 4.83
CA ILE A 76 8.32 -3.40 5.83
C ILE A 76 8.94 -2.07 6.25
N GLY A 77 8.17 -0.99 6.18
CA GLY A 77 8.57 0.34 6.65
C GLY A 77 7.86 0.75 7.92
N THR A 78 7.73 2.06 8.12
CA THR A 78 7.17 2.69 9.33
C THR A 78 5.81 3.33 9.13
N GLY A 79 5.33 3.45 7.89
CA GLY A 79 4.15 4.24 7.53
C GLY A 79 4.50 5.66 7.10
N TYR A 80 3.47 6.52 6.99
CA TYR A 80 3.53 7.90 6.49
C TYR A 80 2.68 8.85 7.34
N PHE A 81 2.78 10.17 7.11
CA PHE A 81 2.15 11.21 7.93
C PHE A 81 2.49 11.06 9.42
N LEU A 82 3.77 10.97 9.73
CA LEU A 82 4.28 10.68 11.07
C LEU A 82 4.91 11.89 11.76
N ASP A 83 5.44 12.87 11.00
CA ASP A 83 6.11 14.05 11.57
C ASP A 83 5.09 15.15 11.93
N PRO A 84 4.84 15.42 13.21
CA PRO A 84 3.94 16.48 13.63
C PRO A 84 4.45 17.89 13.29
N ALA A 85 5.73 18.04 12.91
CA ALA A 85 6.29 19.30 12.46
C ALA A 85 6.13 19.54 10.95
N ASP A 86 5.67 18.55 10.18
CA ASP A 86 5.41 18.73 8.76
C ASP A 86 4.11 19.52 8.56
N VAL A 87 4.25 20.74 8.04
CA VAL A 87 3.10 21.62 7.77
C VAL A 87 2.37 21.29 6.47
N ASN A 88 3.02 20.61 5.54
CA ASN A 88 2.45 20.24 4.24
C ASN A 88 1.68 18.91 4.32
N TYR A 89 2.20 17.99 5.13
CA TYR A 89 1.64 16.66 5.36
C TYR A 89 1.43 16.40 6.86
N PRO A 90 0.42 17.07 7.48
CA PRO A 90 0.20 16.95 8.91
C PRO A 90 0.07 15.51 9.38
N ALA A 91 0.68 15.20 10.51
CA ALA A 91 0.71 13.85 11.06
C ALA A 91 -0.60 13.44 11.73
N ASN A 92 -0.83 12.13 11.76
CA ASN A 92 -1.75 11.49 12.69
C ASN A 92 -1.04 11.26 14.02
N VAL A 93 -1.17 12.22 14.95
CA VAL A 93 -0.46 12.19 16.24
C VAL A 93 -0.86 10.99 17.10
N GLY A 94 0.08 10.50 17.91
CA GLY A 94 -0.14 9.41 18.86
C GLY A 94 -0.22 8.01 18.23
N LEU A 95 0.13 7.86 16.96
CA LEU A 95 0.16 6.55 16.31
C LEU A 95 1.47 5.80 16.54
N GLN A 96 2.61 6.49 16.46
CA GLN A 96 3.91 5.96 16.85
C GLN A 96 4.84 7.09 17.29
N TYR A 97 5.89 6.74 18.06
CA TYR A 97 6.86 7.71 18.57
C TYR A 97 7.87 8.13 17.51
N ASN A 98 8.31 7.21 16.67
CA ASN A 98 9.21 7.54 15.56
C ASN A 98 8.46 8.35 14.50
N LYS A 99 8.92 9.58 14.27
CA LYS A 99 8.30 10.52 13.34
C LYS A 99 8.80 10.40 11.90
N TYR A 100 9.77 9.54 11.64
CA TYR A 100 10.36 9.40 10.32
C TYR A 100 9.75 8.25 9.53
N SER A 101 9.37 8.54 8.29
CA SER A 101 8.92 7.54 7.35
C SER A 101 10.09 6.79 6.70
N SER A 102 9.82 5.58 6.23
CA SER A 102 10.75 4.79 5.44
C SER A 102 10.54 5.13 3.97
N VAL A 103 11.30 6.10 3.44
CA VAL A 103 11.15 6.60 2.07
C VAL A 103 12.12 5.86 1.16
N ILE A 104 11.60 5.09 0.19
CA ILE A 104 12.36 4.48 -0.92
C ILE A 104 12.06 5.28 -2.18
N ARG A 105 13.10 5.70 -2.94
CA ARG A 105 12.90 6.57 -4.10
C ARG A 105 12.22 5.84 -5.25
N SER A 106 12.77 4.72 -5.68
CA SER A 106 12.30 3.95 -6.82
C SER A 106 12.59 2.47 -6.64
N ILE A 107 11.77 1.62 -7.24
CA ILE A 107 12.07 0.19 -7.36
C ILE A 107 11.85 -0.27 -8.79
N ASN A 108 12.71 -1.19 -9.23
CA ASN A 108 12.52 -1.97 -10.45
C ASN A 108 12.31 -3.44 -10.09
N LEU A 109 11.16 -3.99 -10.47
CA LEU A 109 10.80 -5.38 -10.22
C LEU A 109 11.30 -6.25 -11.38
N LEU A 110 12.35 -7.02 -11.13
CA LEU A 110 12.98 -7.92 -12.10
C LEU A 110 12.43 -9.34 -12.02
N THR A 111 12.87 -10.20 -12.92
CA THR A 111 12.66 -11.65 -12.85
C THR A 111 13.15 -12.17 -11.49
N GLY A 112 12.28 -12.89 -10.77
CA GLY A 112 12.53 -13.39 -9.40
C GLY A 112 11.86 -12.55 -8.30
N SER A 113 11.35 -11.36 -8.60
CA SER A 113 10.61 -10.53 -7.64
C SER A 113 9.17 -10.99 -7.37
N SER A 114 8.68 -12.00 -8.09
CA SER A 114 7.33 -12.51 -7.88
C SER A 114 7.10 -12.90 -6.42
N GLY A 115 5.93 -12.52 -5.89
CA GLY A 115 5.58 -12.70 -4.49
C GLY A 115 6.12 -11.65 -3.53
N CYS A 116 6.77 -10.58 -4.02
CA CYS A 116 7.19 -9.46 -3.17
C CYS A 116 6.01 -8.77 -2.50
N LYS A 117 6.25 -8.34 -1.25
CA LYS A 117 5.29 -7.56 -0.46
C LYS A 117 5.96 -6.29 0.07
N PHE A 118 5.30 -5.16 -0.13
CA PHE A 118 5.70 -3.85 0.39
C PHE A 118 4.64 -3.37 1.37
N ILE A 119 5.03 -3.07 2.60
CA ILE A 119 4.10 -2.74 3.68
C ILE A 119 4.60 -1.49 4.41
N GLY A 120 3.80 -0.42 4.46
CA GLY A 120 4.13 0.80 5.19
C GLY A 120 5.34 1.56 4.66
N ILE A 121 5.62 1.47 3.37
CA ILE A 121 6.70 2.17 2.67
C ILE A 121 6.16 3.43 2.01
N VAL A 122 6.94 4.49 2.00
CA VAL A 122 6.72 5.67 1.16
C VAL A 122 7.57 5.54 -0.10
N PHE A 123 6.94 5.58 -1.28
CA PHE A 123 7.61 5.65 -2.57
C PHE A 123 7.56 7.09 -3.08
N SER A 124 8.70 7.79 -3.07
CA SER A 124 8.78 9.19 -3.48
C SER A 124 10.16 9.56 -4.02
N GLY A 125 10.19 10.19 -5.19
CA GLY A 125 11.40 10.67 -5.86
C GLY A 125 11.86 9.82 -7.05
N GLY A 126 11.04 8.87 -7.49
CA GLY A 126 11.26 8.04 -8.67
C GLY A 126 10.06 7.16 -8.99
N THR A 127 10.20 6.20 -9.86
CA THR A 127 9.09 5.41 -10.43
C THR A 127 9.08 3.99 -9.87
N ILE A 128 7.89 3.41 -9.69
CA ILE A 128 7.71 1.98 -9.49
C ILE A 128 7.49 1.35 -10.86
N TYR A 129 8.36 0.46 -11.28
CA TYR A 129 8.24 -0.20 -12.57
C TYR A 129 8.80 -1.64 -12.53
N GLY A 130 8.67 -2.36 -13.63
CA GLY A 130 9.26 -3.67 -13.83
C GLY A 130 9.68 -3.86 -15.28
N ASP A 131 10.80 -4.55 -15.48
CA ASP A 131 11.33 -4.82 -16.81
C ASP A 131 10.79 -6.13 -17.40
N ASN A 132 10.31 -7.03 -16.55
CA ASN A 132 9.85 -8.37 -16.94
C ASN A 132 8.54 -8.73 -16.25
N ALA A 133 7.92 -9.80 -16.72
CA ALA A 133 6.73 -10.35 -16.09
C ALA A 133 6.97 -10.74 -14.62
N TRP A 134 6.02 -10.42 -13.79
CA TRP A 134 5.98 -10.82 -12.39
C TRP A 134 4.57 -11.25 -11.98
N ASN A 135 4.48 -11.99 -10.87
CA ASN A 135 3.23 -12.46 -10.32
C ASN A 135 3.16 -12.21 -8.81
N ASN A 136 1.93 -11.99 -8.31
CA ASN A 136 1.65 -11.89 -6.88
C ASN A 136 2.44 -10.79 -6.15
N ILE A 137 2.46 -9.58 -6.69
CA ILE A 137 3.04 -8.40 -6.03
C ILE A 137 2.00 -7.73 -5.16
N THR A 138 2.37 -7.37 -3.94
CA THR A 138 1.46 -6.71 -2.99
C THR A 138 2.05 -5.39 -2.48
N PHE A 139 1.27 -4.33 -2.58
CA PHE A 139 1.47 -3.06 -1.88
C PHE A 139 0.36 -2.90 -0.86
N GLU A 140 0.72 -2.81 0.41
CA GLU A 140 -0.23 -2.66 1.50
C GLU A 140 0.19 -1.51 2.42
N LYS A 141 -0.76 -0.61 2.74
CA LYS A 141 -0.48 0.49 3.67
C LYS A 141 0.72 1.36 3.23
N CYS A 142 0.97 1.48 1.93
CA CYS A 142 2.04 2.29 1.35
C CYS A 142 1.53 3.68 0.96
N GLU A 143 2.41 4.67 0.99
CA GLU A 143 2.22 5.90 0.24
C GLU A 143 2.90 5.74 -1.13
N ILE A 144 2.13 5.90 -2.20
CA ILE A 144 2.61 5.81 -3.58
C ILE A 144 2.52 7.21 -4.18
N ALA A 145 3.57 8.01 -4.00
CA ALA A 145 3.62 9.37 -4.49
C ALA A 145 4.07 9.46 -5.96
N GLU A 146 4.61 8.38 -6.50
CA GLU A 146 5.13 8.31 -7.84
C GLU A 146 4.34 7.36 -8.73
N SER A 147 4.53 7.47 -10.05
CA SER A 147 3.82 6.63 -11.01
C SER A 147 4.24 5.17 -10.90
N PHE A 148 3.25 4.28 -10.96
CA PHE A 148 3.45 2.85 -11.01
C PHE A 148 3.11 2.33 -12.40
N TYR A 149 4.08 1.74 -13.09
CA TYR A 149 3.91 1.17 -14.42
C TYR A 149 3.96 -0.35 -14.38
N VAL A 150 2.87 -0.97 -14.82
CA VAL A 150 2.85 -2.42 -15.10
C VAL A 150 3.71 -2.68 -16.34
N PRO A 151 4.69 -3.60 -16.30
CA PRO A 151 5.59 -3.84 -17.42
C PRO A 151 4.86 -4.37 -18.64
N ASN A 152 5.48 -4.16 -19.83
CA ASN A 152 4.98 -4.68 -21.11
C ASN A 152 5.20 -6.21 -21.21
N ALA A 153 4.47 -6.93 -20.39
CA ALA A 153 4.51 -8.39 -20.27
C ALA A 153 3.15 -8.92 -19.82
N SER A 154 3.02 -10.24 -19.71
CA SER A 154 1.86 -10.86 -19.08
C SER A 154 2.09 -10.97 -17.58
N ASN A 155 1.33 -10.22 -16.80
CA ASN A 155 1.44 -10.12 -15.35
C ASN A 155 0.19 -10.65 -14.67
N SER A 156 0.28 -11.06 -13.41
CA SER A 156 -0.84 -11.58 -12.64
C SER A 156 -0.70 -11.27 -11.15
N GLY A 157 -1.84 -11.10 -10.46
CA GLY A 157 -1.87 -11.04 -9.00
C GLY A 157 -1.32 -9.77 -8.39
N LEU A 158 -1.52 -8.59 -9.02
CA LEU A 158 -1.19 -7.32 -8.36
C LEU A 158 -2.26 -6.97 -7.34
N THR A 159 -1.83 -6.78 -6.09
CA THR A 159 -2.69 -6.29 -5.01
C THR A 159 -2.21 -4.94 -4.50
N ILE A 160 -3.08 -3.94 -4.52
CA ILE A 160 -2.86 -2.61 -3.93
C ILE A 160 -3.99 -2.38 -2.94
N ARG A 161 -3.66 -2.33 -1.64
CA ARG A 161 -4.69 -2.18 -0.61
C ARG A 161 -4.26 -1.27 0.53
N LYS A 162 -5.22 -0.49 1.02
CA LYS A 162 -5.02 0.46 2.13
C LYS A 162 -3.86 1.42 1.90
N CYS A 163 -3.59 1.73 0.63
CA CYS A 163 -2.54 2.65 0.21
C CYS A 163 -3.07 4.06 0.04
N PHE A 164 -2.19 5.03 0.25
CA PHE A 164 -2.41 6.44 -0.09
C PHE A 164 -1.69 6.72 -1.41
N VAL A 165 -2.45 6.96 -2.48
CA VAL A 165 -1.93 7.02 -3.85
C VAL A 165 -2.05 8.44 -4.39
N LEU A 166 -0.91 9.04 -4.70
CA LEU A 166 -0.79 10.42 -5.18
C LEU A 166 -0.55 10.52 -6.69
N SER A 167 -0.27 9.41 -7.36
CA SER A 167 0.11 9.40 -8.77
C SER A 167 -0.57 8.28 -9.55
N THR A 168 -0.21 8.12 -10.81
CA THR A 168 -0.86 7.20 -11.75
C THR A 168 -0.50 5.74 -11.49
N LEU A 169 -1.50 4.89 -11.44
CA LEU A 169 -1.37 3.45 -11.61
C LEU A 169 -1.64 3.10 -13.08
N ASN A 170 -0.62 2.71 -13.82
CA ASN A 170 -0.68 2.58 -15.27
C ASN A 170 -0.50 1.12 -15.73
N CYS A 171 -1.56 0.57 -16.33
CA CYS A 171 -1.56 -0.72 -17.02
C CYS A 171 -2.00 -0.51 -18.48
N SER A 172 -1.15 0.16 -19.27
CA SER A 172 -1.43 0.47 -20.68
C SER A 172 -0.56 -0.30 -21.68
N SER A 173 0.56 -0.85 -21.22
CA SER A 173 1.55 -1.48 -22.11
C SER A 173 1.55 -3.01 -22.04
N GLY A 174 1.36 -3.59 -20.85
CA GLY A 174 1.28 -5.04 -20.65
C GLY A 174 -0.15 -5.49 -20.33
N SER A 175 -0.34 -6.80 -20.13
CA SER A 175 -1.59 -7.35 -19.61
C SER A 175 -1.48 -7.66 -18.11
N LEU A 176 -2.60 -7.57 -17.40
CA LEU A 176 -2.68 -7.87 -15.99
C LEU A 176 -3.96 -8.64 -15.68
N THR A 177 -3.83 -9.79 -15.02
CA THR A 177 -4.94 -10.61 -14.51
C THR A 177 -4.92 -10.66 -12.99
N ASP A 178 -6.03 -11.07 -12.39
CA ASP A 178 -6.15 -11.25 -10.93
C ASP A 178 -5.72 -10.00 -10.14
N PHE A 179 -6.12 -8.85 -10.66
CA PHE A 179 -5.84 -7.54 -10.06
C PHE A 179 -6.79 -7.25 -8.91
N THR A 180 -6.26 -6.78 -7.79
CA THR A 180 -7.06 -6.32 -6.65
C THR A 180 -6.61 -4.93 -6.21
N CYS A 181 -7.53 -3.97 -6.23
CA CYS A 181 -7.34 -2.62 -5.76
C CYS A 181 -8.47 -2.27 -4.79
N GLU A 182 -8.18 -2.27 -3.49
CA GLU A 182 -9.23 -2.11 -2.49
C GLU A 182 -8.81 -1.28 -1.28
N ASN A 183 -9.77 -0.52 -0.75
CA ASN A 183 -9.58 0.32 0.43
C ASN A 183 -8.43 1.33 0.29
N ASN A 184 -8.20 1.87 -0.91
CA ASN A 184 -7.18 2.89 -1.14
C ASN A 184 -7.77 4.29 -1.17
N ILE A 185 -6.95 5.28 -0.84
CA ILE A 185 -7.23 6.69 -1.04
C ILE A 185 -6.40 7.18 -2.22
N PHE A 186 -7.06 7.67 -3.27
CA PHE A 186 -6.47 8.31 -4.43
C PHE A 186 -6.66 9.82 -4.32
N THR A 187 -5.56 10.57 -4.20
CA THR A 187 -5.61 12.03 -4.11
C THR A 187 -4.37 12.63 -4.76
N GLY A 188 -4.51 13.80 -5.37
CA GLY A 188 -3.42 14.44 -6.09
C GLY A 188 -3.76 14.68 -7.55
N PHE A 189 -2.94 15.49 -8.20
CA PHE A 189 -3.18 15.95 -9.57
C PHE A 189 -3.19 14.79 -10.59
N TYR A 190 -2.36 13.77 -10.37
CA TYR A 190 -2.20 12.63 -11.29
C TYR A 190 -2.71 11.30 -10.72
N ALA A 191 -3.43 11.31 -9.61
CA ALA A 191 -3.92 10.08 -8.96
C ALA A 191 -5.09 9.43 -9.72
N SER A 192 -4.86 9.12 -11.00
CA SER A 192 -5.89 8.53 -11.88
C SER A 192 -5.43 7.17 -12.38
N PRO A 193 -6.08 6.07 -11.97
CA PRO A 193 -5.79 4.74 -12.50
C PRO A 193 -6.08 4.66 -14.01
N TYR A 194 -5.11 4.18 -14.78
CA TYR A 194 -5.26 3.83 -16.18
C TYR A 194 -5.09 2.33 -16.37
N LEU A 195 -6.21 1.61 -16.26
CA LEU A 195 -6.29 0.14 -16.19
C LEU A 195 -6.94 -0.43 -17.47
N ALA A 196 -6.50 0.04 -18.63
CA ALA A 196 -7.09 -0.33 -19.92
C ALA A 196 -6.80 -1.79 -20.31
N ASN A 197 -5.68 -2.35 -19.88
CA ASN A 197 -5.22 -3.68 -20.27
C ASN A 197 -5.40 -4.75 -19.17
N LEU A 198 -6.37 -4.54 -18.26
CA LEU A 198 -6.81 -5.65 -17.42
C LEU A 198 -7.47 -6.72 -18.27
N SER A 199 -7.18 -7.97 -17.99
CA SER A 199 -7.74 -9.12 -18.68
C SER A 199 -8.18 -10.21 -17.67
N GLY A 200 -8.97 -11.20 -18.13
CA GLY A 200 -9.57 -12.16 -17.23
C GLY A 200 -10.78 -11.60 -16.45
N SER A 201 -11.36 -12.41 -15.58
CA SER A 201 -12.62 -12.12 -14.88
C SER A 201 -12.48 -11.82 -13.38
N ASN A 202 -11.27 -11.97 -12.81
CA ASN A 202 -11.06 -11.89 -11.37
C ASN A 202 -10.50 -10.53 -10.91
N ASN A 203 -10.63 -9.50 -11.73
CA ASN A 203 -10.15 -8.17 -11.38
C ASN A 203 -11.15 -7.45 -10.49
N ILE A 204 -10.66 -6.86 -9.39
CA ILE A 204 -11.47 -6.19 -8.36
C ILE A 204 -10.96 -4.76 -8.16
N PHE A 205 -11.86 -3.79 -8.26
CA PHE A 205 -11.64 -2.39 -7.92
C PHE A 205 -12.77 -1.93 -7.01
N ARG A 206 -12.55 -1.98 -5.69
CA ARG A 206 -13.65 -1.73 -4.74
C ARG A 206 -13.21 -0.95 -3.51
N ASN A 207 -14.17 -0.30 -2.88
CA ASN A 207 -13.96 0.43 -1.62
C ASN A 207 -12.78 1.42 -1.71
N ASN A 208 -12.59 2.10 -2.85
CA ASN A 208 -11.59 3.14 -2.99
C ASN A 208 -12.25 4.52 -2.87
N SER A 209 -11.54 5.46 -2.26
CA SER A 209 -11.94 6.87 -2.14
C SER A 209 -11.07 7.73 -3.03
N PHE A 210 -11.69 8.57 -3.85
CA PHE A 210 -11.01 9.57 -4.66
C PHE A 210 -11.29 10.97 -4.13
N ALA A 211 -10.25 11.79 -4.04
CA ALA A 211 -10.34 13.22 -3.78
C ALA A 211 -9.33 13.95 -4.67
N SER A 212 -9.50 13.84 -5.95
CA SER A 212 -8.64 14.58 -6.89
C SER A 212 -9.26 15.92 -7.22
N SER A 213 -8.49 16.97 -7.05
CA SER A 213 -8.83 18.34 -7.47
C SER A 213 -8.16 18.74 -8.79
N GLY A 214 -7.44 17.85 -9.46
CA GLY A 214 -6.60 18.17 -10.61
C GLY A 214 -7.19 17.82 -11.97
N ILE A 215 -6.60 18.40 -13.02
CA ILE A 215 -6.82 18.04 -14.43
C ILE A 215 -5.91 16.84 -14.76
N GLY A 216 -6.14 15.72 -14.07
CA GLY A 216 -5.37 14.50 -14.29
C GLY A 216 -5.81 13.74 -15.53
N THR A 217 -5.14 12.64 -15.80
CA THR A 217 -5.54 11.67 -16.82
C THR A 217 -6.89 11.07 -16.49
N VAL A 218 -7.67 10.74 -17.51
CA VAL A 218 -8.97 10.11 -17.34
C VAL A 218 -8.82 8.76 -16.68
N THR A 219 -9.50 8.53 -15.56
CA THR A 219 -9.59 7.20 -14.97
C THR A 219 -10.21 6.24 -15.96
N THR A 220 -9.51 5.17 -16.30
CA THR A 220 -9.97 4.12 -17.22
C THR A 220 -9.87 2.77 -16.53
N ILE A 221 -10.96 2.01 -16.51
CA ILE A 221 -11.02 0.69 -15.88
C ILE A 221 -11.68 -0.29 -16.87
N ALA A 222 -11.00 -1.39 -17.17
CA ALA A 222 -11.50 -2.43 -18.06
C ALA A 222 -11.58 -3.79 -17.36
N ASN A 223 -12.50 -4.64 -17.79
CA ASN A 223 -12.63 -6.04 -17.38
C ASN A 223 -12.59 -6.25 -15.85
N CYS A 224 -13.36 -5.47 -15.10
CA CYS A 224 -13.23 -5.37 -13.65
C CYS A 224 -14.59 -5.38 -12.93
N TYR A 225 -14.63 -5.97 -11.75
CA TYR A 225 -15.70 -5.73 -10.78
C TYR A 225 -15.43 -4.42 -10.05
N VAL A 226 -16.31 -3.42 -10.24
CA VAL A 226 -16.16 -2.06 -9.70
C VAL A 226 -17.27 -1.78 -8.72
N ALA A 227 -16.98 -1.78 -7.41
CA ALA A 227 -18.04 -1.64 -6.41
C ALA A 227 -17.63 -0.81 -5.20
N ASN A 228 -18.60 -0.14 -4.58
CA ASN A 228 -18.44 0.59 -3.32
C ASN A 228 -17.37 1.69 -3.37
N ASN A 229 -17.03 2.23 -4.54
CA ASN A 229 -16.05 3.30 -4.66
C ASN A 229 -16.72 4.67 -4.56
N ILE A 230 -15.96 5.68 -4.17
CA ILE A 230 -16.35 7.10 -4.20
C ILE A 230 -15.42 7.81 -5.19
N PHE A 231 -15.96 8.19 -6.34
CA PHE A 231 -15.24 8.89 -7.41
C PHE A 231 -15.50 10.40 -7.31
N ALA A 232 -14.62 11.11 -6.60
CA ALA A 232 -14.64 12.57 -6.48
C ALA A 232 -13.63 13.19 -7.45
N GLN A 233 -14.06 13.54 -8.64
CA GLN A 233 -13.25 14.15 -9.69
C GLN A 233 -13.79 15.50 -10.10
N ASN A 234 -13.00 16.57 -9.95
CA ASN A 234 -13.43 17.96 -10.21
C ASN A 234 -13.33 18.41 -11.67
N ASN A 235 -12.82 17.58 -12.58
CA ASN A 235 -12.48 18.00 -13.93
C ASN A 235 -13.56 17.77 -15.00
N ASN A 236 -14.79 17.50 -14.59
CA ASN A 236 -15.90 17.13 -15.49
C ASN A 236 -15.60 15.95 -16.44
N THR A 237 -14.57 15.16 -16.15
CA THR A 237 -14.20 14.02 -16.98
C THR A 237 -14.79 12.76 -16.35
N PRO A 238 -15.71 12.08 -17.03
CA PRO A 238 -16.29 10.83 -16.55
C PRO A 238 -15.21 9.73 -16.44
N VAL A 239 -15.45 8.77 -15.55
CA VAL A 239 -14.66 7.53 -15.52
C VAL A 239 -15.02 6.66 -16.73
N ASN A 240 -14.02 6.18 -17.46
CA ASN A 240 -14.22 5.29 -18.59
C ASN A 240 -14.26 3.84 -18.12
N PHE A 241 -15.38 3.18 -18.37
CA PHE A 241 -15.55 1.77 -18.05
C PHE A 241 -15.69 0.94 -19.33
N THR A 242 -14.94 -0.15 -19.44
CA THR A 242 -15.05 -1.11 -20.55
C THR A 242 -15.23 -2.51 -19.98
N ASN A 243 -16.35 -3.16 -20.31
CA ASN A 243 -16.66 -4.53 -19.86
C ASN A 243 -16.55 -4.69 -18.32
N CYS A 244 -17.10 -3.74 -17.56
CA CYS A 244 -17.08 -3.74 -16.09
C CYS A 244 -18.44 -4.11 -15.50
N ASN A 245 -18.42 -4.78 -14.35
CA ASN A 245 -19.59 -4.97 -13.48
C ASN A 245 -19.58 -3.88 -12.41
N ILE A 246 -20.49 -2.90 -12.52
CA ILE A 246 -20.47 -1.64 -11.76
C ILE A 246 -21.63 -1.58 -10.78
N LYS A 247 -21.34 -1.56 -9.46
CA LYS A 247 -22.36 -1.60 -8.40
C LYS A 247 -22.07 -0.68 -7.25
N ASN A 248 -23.09 0.01 -6.75
CA ASN A 248 -23.03 0.74 -5.48
C ASN A 248 -21.84 1.74 -5.38
N ASN A 249 -21.51 2.44 -6.47
CA ASN A 249 -20.51 3.49 -6.44
C ASN A 249 -21.16 4.87 -6.32
N LEU A 250 -20.43 5.83 -5.76
CA LEU A 250 -20.80 7.24 -5.74
C LEU A 250 -19.91 8.00 -6.74
N PHE A 251 -20.54 8.80 -7.59
CA PHE A 251 -19.86 9.65 -8.58
C PHE A 251 -20.21 11.12 -8.33
N GLN A 252 -19.21 11.97 -8.22
CA GLN A 252 -19.38 13.43 -8.19
C GLN A 252 -19.98 13.95 -9.50
N GLN A 253 -19.57 13.35 -10.62
CA GLN A 253 -19.96 13.79 -11.95
C GLN A 253 -21.26 13.13 -12.43
N ASN A 254 -21.85 13.72 -13.47
CA ASN A 254 -22.93 13.10 -14.23
C ASN A 254 -22.34 11.95 -15.08
N GLN A 255 -22.24 10.79 -14.47
CA GLN A 255 -21.64 9.61 -15.06
C GLN A 255 -22.66 8.85 -15.92
N THR A 256 -22.37 8.67 -17.22
CA THR A 256 -23.10 7.71 -18.04
C THR A 256 -22.63 6.30 -17.73
N LEU A 257 -23.55 5.45 -17.31
CA LEU A 257 -23.26 4.07 -16.93
C LEU A 257 -23.95 3.09 -17.88
N PRO A 258 -23.37 1.88 -18.10
CA PRO A 258 -24.04 0.85 -18.89
C PRO A 258 -25.34 0.38 -18.22
N PRO A 259 -26.33 -0.14 -18.99
CA PRO A 259 -27.61 -0.59 -18.43
C PRO A 259 -27.50 -1.69 -17.36
N SER A 260 -26.39 -2.42 -17.34
CA SER A 260 -26.09 -3.45 -16.33
C SER A 260 -25.60 -2.90 -14.99
N ALA A 261 -25.33 -1.59 -14.89
CA ALA A 261 -24.87 -0.96 -13.65
C ALA A 261 -26.03 -0.84 -12.64
N VAL A 262 -25.77 -1.15 -11.37
CA VAL A 262 -26.80 -1.27 -10.34
C VAL A 262 -26.49 -0.37 -9.14
N ASN A 263 -27.51 0.35 -8.64
CA ASN A 263 -27.48 1.11 -7.38
C ASN A 263 -26.32 2.13 -7.26
N ASN A 264 -25.91 2.75 -8.37
CA ASN A 264 -24.90 3.77 -8.36
C ASN A 264 -25.54 5.15 -8.15
N LEU A 265 -24.90 6.01 -7.35
CA LEU A 265 -25.29 7.41 -7.16
C LEU A 265 -24.44 8.30 -8.06
N ILE A 266 -25.06 9.18 -8.83
CA ILE A 266 -24.42 10.17 -9.71
C ILE A 266 -24.77 11.58 -9.24
N ASN A 267 -23.99 12.60 -9.65
CA ASN A 267 -24.17 14.00 -9.23
C ASN A 267 -24.13 14.16 -7.71
N VAL A 268 -23.26 13.42 -7.02
CA VAL A 268 -23.15 13.48 -5.56
C VAL A 268 -22.37 14.74 -5.16
N ASP A 269 -22.92 15.54 -4.26
CA ASP A 269 -22.21 16.66 -3.64
C ASP A 269 -21.14 16.14 -2.68
N MET A 270 -19.87 16.22 -3.06
CA MET A 270 -18.75 15.73 -2.25
C MET A 270 -18.55 16.50 -0.95
N SER A 271 -19.09 17.69 -0.80
CA SER A 271 -19.09 18.42 0.48
C SER A 271 -19.88 17.71 1.58
N THR A 272 -20.81 16.83 1.20
CA THR A 272 -21.59 15.99 2.13
C THR A 272 -20.96 14.64 2.42
N VAL A 273 -19.92 14.23 1.67
CA VAL A 273 -19.35 12.88 1.73
C VAL A 273 -18.24 12.78 2.75
N TYR A 274 -17.20 13.60 2.63
CA TYR A 274 -16.00 13.53 3.47
C TYR A 274 -16.00 14.60 4.56
N VAL A 275 -15.28 14.31 5.66
CA VAL A 275 -15.00 15.33 6.68
C VAL A 275 -14.30 16.52 6.05
N GLY A 276 -13.31 16.28 5.19
CA GLY A 276 -12.62 17.33 4.44
C GLY A 276 -11.85 18.31 5.33
N GLY A 277 -11.83 19.57 4.89
CA GLY A 277 -11.17 20.66 5.62
C GLY A 277 -9.67 20.77 5.36
N THR A 278 -9.02 21.61 6.17
CA THR A 278 -7.58 21.92 6.05
C THR A 278 -6.76 21.42 7.24
N THR A 279 -7.43 20.93 8.29
CA THR A 279 -6.78 20.41 9.51
C THR A 279 -6.68 18.89 9.47
N GLY A 280 -5.69 18.34 10.18
CA GLY A 280 -5.42 16.91 10.21
C GLY A 280 -4.67 16.42 8.97
N SER A 281 -4.26 15.17 9.00
CA SER A 281 -3.56 14.50 7.89
C SER A 281 -4.44 14.39 6.64
N LEU A 282 -3.80 14.27 5.47
CA LEU A 282 -4.53 14.18 4.21
C LEU A 282 -5.46 12.96 4.15
N ASP A 283 -5.05 11.85 4.72
CA ASP A 283 -5.86 10.63 4.79
C ASP A 283 -7.03 10.75 5.77
N SER A 284 -6.85 11.44 6.91
CA SER A 284 -7.93 11.67 7.86
C SER A 284 -9.07 12.54 7.32
N ARG A 285 -8.77 13.44 6.38
CA ARG A 285 -9.76 14.27 5.70
C ARG A 285 -10.72 13.47 4.80
N MET A 286 -10.34 12.24 4.45
CA MET A 286 -11.13 11.31 3.62
C MET A 286 -12.05 10.40 4.43
N VAL A 287 -12.09 10.55 5.75
CA VAL A 287 -13.08 9.88 6.61
C VAL A 287 -14.47 10.39 6.26
N LEU A 288 -15.46 9.51 6.28
CA LEU A 288 -16.84 9.89 5.97
C LEU A 288 -17.42 10.84 7.03
N LYS A 289 -18.09 11.86 6.55
CA LYS A 289 -18.85 12.81 7.39
C LYS A 289 -20.07 12.11 7.98
N ALA A 290 -20.47 12.51 9.16
CA ALA A 290 -21.74 12.06 9.74
C ALA A 290 -22.92 12.41 8.80
N GLY A 291 -23.76 11.43 8.49
CA GLY A 291 -24.85 11.55 7.52
C GLY A 291 -24.42 11.52 6.06
N SER A 292 -23.17 11.13 5.76
CA SER A 292 -22.69 10.95 4.39
C SER A 292 -23.58 9.96 3.61
N PRO A 293 -23.90 10.26 2.32
CA PRO A 293 -24.63 9.32 1.46
C PRO A 293 -23.84 8.05 1.15
N ALA A 294 -22.55 7.98 1.53
CA ALA A 294 -21.70 6.81 1.37
C ALA A 294 -21.86 5.80 2.53
N ILE A 295 -22.47 6.20 3.65
CA ILE A 295 -22.67 5.32 4.82
C ILE A 295 -23.72 4.27 4.49
N ALA A 296 -23.39 3.00 4.73
CA ALA A 296 -24.23 1.83 4.48
C ALA A 296 -24.76 1.72 3.04
N ALA A 297 -24.12 2.38 2.07
CA ALA A 297 -24.54 2.41 0.67
C ALA A 297 -23.93 1.30 -0.19
N GLY A 298 -22.97 0.55 0.34
CA GLY A 298 -22.24 -0.46 -0.41
C GLY A 298 -22.99 -1.78 -0.57
N VAL A 299 -22.58 -2.55 -1.57
CA VAL A 299 -22.95 -3.96 -1.70
C VAL A 299 -22.08 -4.81 -0.78
N THR A 300 -22.61 -5.91 -0.29
CA THR A 300 -21.97 -6.85 0.64
C THR A 300 -20.51 -7.16 0.30
N VAL A 301 -19.65 -7.08 1.32
CA VAL A 301 -18.24 -7.49 1.27
C VAL A 301 -17.95 -8.41 2.46
N GLY A 302 -17.67 -9.68 2.17
CA GLY A 302 -17.46 -10.66 3.24
C GLY A 302 -18.69 -10.76 4.16
N ALA A 303 -18.50 -10.55 5.45
CA ALA A 303 -19.57 -10.60 6.44
C ALA A 303 -20.33 -9.27 6.62
N VAL A 304 -19.89 -8.17 5.99
CA VAL A 304 -20.54 -6.84 6.09
C VAL A 304 -21.57 -6.71 4.99
N VAL A 305 -22.83 -6.72 5.34
CA VAL A 305 -23.98 -6.78 4.39
C VAL A 305 -24.14 -5.45 3.65
N THR A 306 -24.08 -4.33 4.37
CA THR A 306 -24.18 -2.97 3.82
C THR A 306 -22.97 -2.15 4.29
N PRO A 307 -21.78 -2.38 3.70
CA PRO A 307 -20.61 -1.61 4.08
C PRO A 307 -20.74 -0.15 3.64
N ASP A 308 -19.99 0.72 4.28
CA ASP A 308 -19.77 2.04 3.75
C ASP A 308 -19.04 1.96 2.40
N CYS A 309 -19.33 2.89 1.50
CA CYS A 309 -18.52 3.08 0.31
C CYS A 309 -17.23 3.83 0.65
N GLY A 310 -16.18 3.61 -0.17
CA GLY A 310 -14.88 4.25 0.00
C GLY A 310 -13.91 3.48 0.90
N ALA A 311 -12.74 4.06 1.11
CA ALA A 311 -11.56 3.42 1.70
C ALA A 311 -11.78 2.91 3.15
N PHE A 312 -12.66 3.54 3.89
CA PHE A 312 -12.94 3.21 5.29
C PHE A 312 -14.08 2.18 5.45
N GLY A 313 -14.63 1.65 4.36
CA GLY A 313 -15.67 0.64 4.38
C GLY A 313 -15.15 -0.80 4.37
N ALA A 314 -16.10 -1.76 4.39
CA ALA A 314 -15.86 -3.20 4.36
C ALA A 314 -15.21 -3.81 5.63
N THR A 315 -14.72 -5.06 5.50
CA THR A 315 -14.24 -5.86 6.64
C THR A 315 -12.84 -5.51 7.10
N ASP A 316 -12.04 -4.93 6.21
CA ASP A 316 -10.63 -4.60 6.46
C ASP A 316 -10.32 -3.18 5.93
N PRO A 317 -10.85 -2.14 6.60
CA PRO A 317 -10.80 -0.77 6.12
C PRO A 317 -9.37 -0.19 6.12
N TYR A 318 -9.21 0.91 5.41
CA TYR A 318 -8.02 1.76 5.46
C TYR A 318 -7.68 2.12 6.92
N LYS A 319 -6.40 2.12 7.22
CA LYS A 319 -5.85 2.52 8.52
C LYS A 319 -4.99 3.76 8.35
N LEU A 320 -5.25 4.81 9.14
CA LEU A 320 -4.50 6.06 9.09
C LEU A 320 -2.98 5.83 9.19
N SER A 321 -2.22 6.63 8.43
CA SER A 321 -0.76 6.60 8.37
C SER A 321 -0.14 5.29 7.88
N GLY A 322 -0.91 4.34 7.42
CA GLY A 322 -0.38 3.10 6.85
C GLY A 322 0.59 2.33 7.77
N ILE A 323 0.45 2.44 9.08
CA ILE A 323 1.35 1.77 10.02
C ILE A 323 1.22 0.26 9.87
N PRO A 324 2.33 -0.48 9.67
CA PRO A 324 2.31 -1.93 9.54
C PRO A 324 1.72 -2.62 10.76
N ALA A 325 1.20 -3.84 10.56
CA ALA A 325 0.64 -4.68 11.62
C ALA A 325 1.74 -5.34 12.48
N ILE A 326 2.65 -4.52 12.99
CA ILE A 326 3.71 -4.89 13.93
C ILE A 326 3.60 -4.02 15.19
N PRO A 327 4.03 -4.51 16.36
CA PRO A 327 4.04 -3.70 17.55
C PRO A 327 4.90 -2.45 17.40
N THR A 328 4.36 -1.31 17.82
CA THR A 328 5.09 -0.03 17.81
C THR A 328 5.12 0.62 19.19
N ILE A 329 6.16 1.37 19.47
CA ILE A 329 6.20 2.32 20.59
C ILE A 329 5.48 3.59 20.13
N TYR A 330 4.42 3.99 20.81
CA TYR A 330 3.68 5.21 20.49
C TYR A 330 3.93 6.35 21.49
N SER A 331 4.52 6.05 22.63
CA SER A 331 4.93 7.05 23.63
C SER A 331 6.25 6.60 24.24
N LEU A 332 7.20 7.54 24.38
CA LEU A 332 8.49 7.32 25.02
C LEU A 332 8.86 8.57 25.82
N THR A 333 9.19 8.37 27.08
CA THR A 333 9.73 9.41 27.96
C THR A 333 11.03 8.90 28.55
N ALA A 334 12.12 9.62 28.32
CA ALA A 334 13.42 9.35 28.89
C ALA A 334 14.05 10.68 29.37
N PRO A 335 14.82 10.70 30.48
CA PRO A 335 15.58 11.87 30.88
C PRO A 335 16.57 12.29 29.80
N THR A 336 16.72 13.59 29.57
CA THR A 336 17.69 14.15 28.63
C THR A 336 19.13 14.11 29.17
N SER A 337 19.29 13.93 30.49
CA SER A 337 20.57 13.78 31.15
C SER A 337 20.45 12.93 32.40
N ILE A 338 21.54 12.27 32.78
CA ILE A 338 21.64 11.53 34.03
C ILE A 338 22.56 12.33 34.97
N PRO A 339 22.13 12.65 36.22
CA PRO A 339 22.97 13.35 37.16
C PRO A 339 24.26 12.56 37.46
N SER A 340 25.38 13.29 37.71
CA SER A 340 26.65 12.69 38.10
C SER A 340 26.47 11.83 39.37
N GLY A 341 27.02 10.61 39.34
CA GLY A 341 26.89 9.66 40.44
C GLY A 341 25.63 8.80 40.45
N THR A 342 24.76 8.94 39.42
CA THR A 342 23.58 8.09 39.24
C THR A 342 23.89 6.99 38.23
N ASN A 343 23.64 5.72 38.57
CA ASN A 343 23.94 4.56 37.73
C ASN A 343 22.67 4.00 37.01
N SER A 344 21.55 4.69 37.15
CA SER A 344 20.27 4.24 36.53
C SER A 344 19.44 5.44 36.10
N MET A 345 18.55 5.23 35.14
CA MET A 345 17.52 6.20 34.76
C MET A 345 16.18 5.50 34.58
N ASN A 346 15.11 6.23 34.81
CA ASN A 346 13.78 5.76 34.51
C ASN A 346 13.42 6.09 33.04
N VAL A 347 13.06 5.07 32.30
CA VAL A 347 12.50 5.20 30.95
C VAL A 347 11.10 4.61 30.96
N THR A 348 10.13 5.41 30.52
CA THR A 348 8.73 4.94 30.37
C THR A 348 8.39 4.89 28.89
N PHE A 349 7.83 3.77 28.44
CA PHE A 349 7.32 3.65 27.08
C PHE A 349 5.99 2.91 27.07
N SER A 350 5.17 3.22 26.06
CA SER A 350 3.91 2.55 25.81
C SER A 350 3.93 1.93 24.42
N THR A 351 3.46 0.71 24.33
CA THR A 351 3.39 -0.04 23.07
C THR A 351 1.95 -0.36 22.72
N ARG A 352 1.71 -0.58 21.45
CA ARG A 352 0.44 -1.13 20.95
C ARG A 352 0.68 -2.06 19.78
N ASN A 353 -0.28 -2.94 19.58
CA ASN A 353 -0.41 -3.72 18.35
C ASN A 353 -1.21 -2.91 17.31
N ASN A 354 -0.81 -2.96 16.04
CA ASN A 354 -1.44 -2.25 14.92
C ASN A 354 -2.21 -3.20 13.97
N ASN A 355 -2.68 -4.32 14.52
CA ASN A 355 -3.49 -5.31 13.78
C ASN A 355 -4.88 -4.78 13.42
#